data_39526636d29834d2686e6aa0a411eb0b
#
_entry.id   39526636d29834d2686e6aa0a411eb0b
#
_cell.length_a   1.000
_cell.length_b   1.000
_cell.length_c   1.000
_cell.angle_alpha   90.00
_cell.angle_beta   90.00
_cell.angle_gamma   90.00
#
_symmetry.space_group_name_H-M   'P 1'
#
loop_
_entity.id
_entity.type
_entity.pdbx_description
1 polymer ?
#
loop_
_entity_poly.entity_id
_entity_poly.type
_entity_poly.pdbx_seq_one_letter_code
_entity_poly.pdbx_strand_id
1 'polypeptide(L)'
;MRRFGTQGPVNPEQHYIVARTEELTEFIKRVKEGRYIVIFAPRQTGKTTFFQRAVAALTAEDLTYFPIQLNFEIYVDCERSEFYESLAKQIGKEIERVFQIRGEGLDEALTHFLDHAKITNHLSMMDFFEQVQHFLKYGDDLQKVVLIIDEFDGIPTTALKGFLHAFRHTYVTQATFQCPHSLGIVGVKNITQLDYDRSVSPFNIQDDFALSNFTLNQVQELYGQYTDEVGQAFNPEVIESIHKQTGGQPFLVNRFAQILTEEMDIPKTDSITMKHFSHALQLLLEERNTNIEHLLTNIRKAPRFQTMLMRVVSYENSVPFNPDNDIINELATYGVITKGTDRKCEVINPIYLYRIVQAFKPLVNGLEDDYFPKDTDGYQYLTDDRHIQMEQLLDNFWDFIARAGFRILQVPETPQEFIGQHLLFAYLDQFVTSVNGTMYIEVPTGRGRMDLLILHNGKKYIVETKIWRSERGMPKVKNNSLRIYQQKV
;
A
#
# COMPACT_ATOMS: atom_id res chain seq x y z
N MET A 1 5.66 19.51 19.77
CA MET A 1 6.18 18.15 19.47
C MET A 1 5.40 17.61 18.30
N ARG A 2 6.07 17.27 17.22
CA ARG A 2 5.47 16.65 16.04
C ARG A 2 5.06 15.21 16.34
N ARG A 3 4.23 14.63 15.47
CA ARG A 3 3.71 13.27 15.61
C ARG A 3 3.91 12.47 14.31
N PHE A 4 3.77 11.16 14.39
CA PHE A 4 3.73 10.32 13.20
C PHE A 4 2.33 10.34 12.60
N GLY A 5 2.22 10.75 11.32
CA GLY A 5 0.93 10.94 10.65
C GLY A 5 0.35 9.62 10.14
N THR A 6 -0.81 9.20 10.68
CA THR A 6 -1.54 7.98 10.27
C THR A 6 -2.91 8.28 9.67
N GLN A 7 -3.36 9.55 9.71
CA GLN A 7 -4.68 9.96 9.20
C GLN A 7 -4.56 11.24 8.36
N GLY A 8 -5.16 11.23 7.20
CA GLY A 8 -5.18 12.37 6.29
C GLY A 8 -3.81 12.79 5.73
N PRO A 9 -3.74 13.93 5.04
CA PRO A 9 -2.50 14.51 4.55
C PRO A 9 -1.59 14.94 5.71
N VAL A 10 -0.28 14.74 5.53
CA VAL A 10 0.72 15.04 6.57
C VAL A 10 1.17 16.48 6.46
N ASN A 11 1.05 17.24 7.57
CA ASN A 11 1.48 18.64 7.68
C ASN A 11 2.88 18.71 8.33
N PRO A 12 3.90 19.32 7.69
CA PRO A 12 5.28 19.44 8.22
C PRO A 12 5.39 20.10 9.60
N GLU A 13 4.48 21.00 9.93
CA GLU A 13 4.47 21.69 11.23
C GLU A 13 4.01 20.79 12.38
N GLN A 14 3.20 19.78 12.07
CA GLN A 14 2.57 18.90 13.06
C GLN A 14 3.09 17.45 13.00
N HIS A 15 3.70 17.04 11.88
CA HIS A 15 4.07 15.67 11.64
C HIS A 15 5.53 15.53 11.18
N TYR A 16 6.14 14.37 11.48
CA TYR A 16 7.38 13.95 10.87
C TYR A 16 7.12 13.53 9.42
N ILE A 17 8.00 13.93 8.50
CA ILE A 17 7.78 13.75 7.06
C ILE A 17 9.04 13.28 6.36
N VAL A 18 8.90 12.28 5.50
CA VAL A 18 9.95 11.91 4.55
C VAL A 18 10.02 12.94 3.43
N ALA A 19 11.22 13.48 3.19
CA ALA A 19 11.41 14.55 2.20
C ALA A 19 11.11 14.13 0.76
N ARG A 20 11.38 12.88 0.38
CA ARG A 20 11.21 12.35 -0.99
C ARG A 20 11.79 13.28 -2.06
N THR A 21 12.97 13.83 -1.78
CA THR A 21 13.58 14.89 -2.60
C THR A 21 13.83 14.44 -4.03
N GLU A 22 14.29 13.20 -4.22
CA GLU A 22 14.57 12.66 -5.54
C GLU A 22 13.30 12.50 -6.38
N GLU A 23 12.26 11.89 -5.79
CA GLU A 23 10.96 11.69 -6.43
C GLU A 23 10.30 13.03 -6.75
N LEU A 24 10.38 13.99 -5.84
CA LEU A 24 9.82 15.33 -6.03
C LEU A 24 10.53 16.08 -7.15
N THR A 25 11.86 16.03 -7.21
CA THR A 25 12.68 16.66 -8.25
C THR A 25 12.35 16.08 -9.64
N GLU A 26 12.26 14.75 -9.73
CA GLU A 26 11.92 14.06 -10.97
C GLU A 26 10.49 14.39 -11.43
N PHE A 27 9.53 14.42 -10.50
CA PHE A 27 8.15 14.82 -10.82
C PHE A 27 8.07 16.24 -11.34
N ILE A 28 8.68 17.22 -10.65
CA ILE A 28 8.71 18.63 -11.06
C ILE A 28 9.39 18.78 -12.43
N LYS A 29 10.48 18.03 -12.68
CA LYS A 29 11.13 18.03 -13.99
C LYS A 29 10.15 17.60 -15.10
N ARG A 30 9.41 16.51 -14.92
CA ARG A 30 8.41 16.06 -15.90
C ARG A 30 7.27 17.06 -16.07
N VAL A 31 6.84 17.73 -15.01
CA VAL A 31 5.87 18.82 -15.07
C VAL A 31 6.41 19.96 -15.95
N LYS A 32 7.66 20.36 -15.74
CA LYS A 32 8.32 21.42 -16.53
C LYS A 32 8.47 21.04 -18.00
N GLU A 33 8.64 19.77 -18.33
CA GLU A 33 8.66 19.22 -19.68
C GLU A 33 7.26 19.19 -20.35
N GLY A 34 6.19 19.56 -19.63
CA GLY A 34 4.83 19.55 -20.16
C GLY A 34 4.22 18.15 -20.29
N ARG A 35 4.71 17.18 -19.52
CA ARG A 35 4.20 15.81 -19.60
C ARG A 35 2.84 15.66 -18.92
N TYR A 36 2.06 14.72 -19.41
CA TYR A 36 0.83 14.26 -18.78
C TYR A 36 1.12 13.01 -17.95
N ILE A 37 1.22 13.23 -16.65
CA ILE A 37 1.75 12.27 -15.69
C ILE A 37 0.59 11.53 -15.01
N VAL A 38 0.76 10.22 -14.91
CA VAL A 38 -0.25 9.36 -14.25
C VAL A 38 0.39 8.64 -13.08
N ILE A 39 -0.24 8.70 -11.91
CA ILE A 39 0.21 8.02 -10.71
C ILE A 39 -0.91 7.16 -10.16
N PHE A 40 -0.78 5.86 -10.39
CA PHE A 40 -1.63 4.87 -9.75
C PHE A 40 -0.83 4.17 -8.65
N ALA A 41 -1.23 4.40 -7.43
CA ALA A 41 -0.61 3.80 -6.26
C ALA A 41 -1.69 3.43 -5.23
N PRO A 42 -1.45 2.43 -4.40
CA PRO A 42 -2.37 2.02 -3.35
C PRO A 42 -2.79 3.17 -2.44
N ARG A 43 -3.88 2.99 -1.70
CA ARG A 43 -4.26 3.94 -0.66
C ARG A 43 -3.19 4.03 0.41
N GLN A 44 -3.08 5.20 1.05
CA GLN A 44 -2.16 5.46 2.17
C GLN A 44 -0.66 5.30 1.83
N THR A 45 -0.29 5.44 0.56
CA THR A 45 1.12 5.52 0.12
C THR A 45 1.69 6.95 0.16
N GLY A 46 0.91 7.91 0.64
CA GLY A 46 1.32 9.31 0.77
C GLY A 46 1.17 10.13 -0.51
N LYS A 47 0.33 9.71 -1.48
CA LYS A 47 0.07 10.43 -2.74
C LYS A 47 -0.31 11.89 -2.51
N THR A 48 -1.38 12.13 -1.75
CA THR A 48 -1.90 13.48 -1.49
C THR A 48 -0.83 14.39 -0.85
N THR A 49 -0.09 13.88 0.15
CA THR A 49 1.03 14.62 0.76
C THR A 49 2.12 14.96 -0.26
N PHE A 50 2.47 14.01 -1.14
CA PHE A 50 3.46 14.22 -2.18
C PHE A 50 3.05 15.33 -3.14
N PHE A 51 1.80 15.31 -3.61
CA PHE A 51 1.30 16.33 -4.52
C PHE A 51 1.15 17.70 -3.88
N GLN A 52 0.67 17.77 -2.64
CA GLN A 52 0.63 19.04 -1.92
C GLN A 52 2.01 19.69 -1.83
N ARG A 53 3.05 18.90 -1.63
CA ARG A 53 4.44 19.41 -1.63
C ARG A 53 4.91 19.82 -3.02
N ALA A 54 4.55 19.07 -4.07
CA ALA A 54 4.87 19.45 -5.45
C ALA A 54 4.17 20.76 -5.84
N VAL A 55 2.88 20.90 -5.49
CA VAL A 55 2.11 22.14 -5.70
C VAL A 55 2.72 23.30 -4.92
N ALA A 56 3.07 23.09 -3.65
CA ALA A 56 3.68 24.13 -2.81
C ALA A 56 5.03 24.61 -3.40
N ALA A 57 5.88 23.68 -3.86
CA ALA A 57 7.14 24.02 -4.49
C ALA A 57 6.93 24.82 -5.80
N LEU A 58 6.02 24.38 -6.67
CA LEU A 58 5.69 25.10 -7.90
C LEU A 58 5.06 26.49 -7.62
N THR A 59 4.26 26.61 -6.55
CA THR A 59 3.61 27.88 -6.21
C THR A 59 4.61 28.92 -5.68
N ALA A 60 5.58 28.49 -4.88
CA ALA A 60 6.51 29.37 -4.17
C ALA A 60 7.82 29.62 -4.92
N GLU A 61 8.34 28.60 -5.64
CA GLU A 61 9.70 28.64 -6.17
C GLU A 61 9.76 29.04 -7.64
N ASP A 62 8.68 28.83 -8.42
CA ASP A 62 8.69 29.08 -9.86
C ASP A 62 7.37 29.68 -10.35
N LEU A 63 7.29 31.00 -10.31
CA LEU A 63 6.11 31.76 -10.71
C LEU A 63 5.75 31.67 -12.20
N THR A 64 6.59 31.04 -13.02
CA THR A 64 6.26 30.70 -14.43
C THR A 64 5.13 29.68 -14.52
N TYR A 65 4.95 28.86 -13.46
CA TYR A 65 3.93 27.81 -13.40
C TYR A 65 2.78 28.24 -12.47
N PHE A 66 1.56 27.91 -12.90
CA PHE A 66 0.34 28.14 -12.10
C PHE A 66 -0.29 26.78 -11.77
N PRO A 67 -0.07 26.22 -10.57
CA PRO A 67 -0.61 24.93 -10.18
C PRO A 67 -2.05 25.04 -9.68
N ILE A 68 -2.93 24.20 -10.24
CA ILE A 68 -4.33 24.01 -9.85
C ILE A 68 -4.47 22.56 -9.37
N GLN A 69 -4.88 22.37 -8.12
CA GLN A 69 -5.12 21.06 -7.54
C GLN A 69 -6.61 20.81 -7.37
N LEU A 70 -7.11 19.73 -7.98
CA LEU A 70 -8.50 19.31 -7.87
C LEU A 70 -8.57 17.97 -7.11
N ASN A 71 -9.71 17.72 -6.47
CA ASN A 71 -10.01 16.43 -5.85
C ASN A 71 -11.36 15.93 -6.37
N PHE A 72 -11.38 14.73 -6.94
CA PHE A 72 -12.60 14.17 -7.55
C PHE A 72 -13.36 13.20 -6.63
N GLU A 73 -12.92 12.99 -5.40
CA GLU A 73 -13.59 12.10 -4.45
C GLU A 73 -15.10 12.36 -4.30
N ILE A 74 -15.48 13.64 -4.32
CA ILE A 74 -16.87 14.08 -4.12
C ILE A 74 -17.81 13.82 -5.31
N TYR A 75 -17.27 13.42 -6.47
CA TYR A 75 -18.05 13.28 -7.70
C TYR A 75 -18.49 11.83 -7.99
N VAL A 76 -18.22 10.91 -7.06
CA VAL A 76 -18.73 9.54 -7.15
C VAL A 76 -20.25 9.56 -7.26
N ASP A 77 -20.79 8.89 -8.28
CA ASP A 77 -22.22 8.82 -8.58
C ASP A 77 -22.90 10.16 -8.95
N CYS A 78 -22.11 11.21 -9.24
CA CYS A 78 -22.62 12.51 -9.66
C CYS A 78 -23.07 12.46 -11.13
N GLU A 79 -24.13 13.18 -11.45
CA GLU A 79 -24.56 13.36 -12.84
C GLU A 79 -23.55 14.18 -13.65
N ARG A 80 -23.43 13.86 -14.94
CA ARG A 80 -22.45 14.51 -15.82
C ARG A 80 -22.56 16.05 -15.83
N SER A 81 -23.77 16.60 -15.81
CA SER A 81 -24.01 18.05 -15.79
C SER A 81 -23.55 18.68 -14.49
N GLU A 82 -23.88 18.08 -13.36
CA GLU A 82 -23.48 18.52 -12.03
C GLU A 82 -21.96 18.48 -11.83
N PHE A 83 -21.31 17.43 -12.37
CA PHE A 83 -19.85 17.32 -12.37
C PHE A 83 -19.19 18.52 -13.05
N TYR A 84 -19.62 18.87 -14.27
CA TYR A 84 -19.00 19.96 -15.02
C TYR A 84 -19.28 21.34 -14.39
N GLU A 85 -20.48 21.56 -13.88
CA GLU A 85 -20.81 22.81 -13.16
C GLU A 85 -19.98 22.97 -11.88
N SER A 86 -19.84 21.90 -11.12
CA SER A 86 -19.02 21.88 -9.89
C SER A 86 -17.53 22.05 -10.20
N LEU A 87 -17.05 21.46 -11.29
CA LEU A 87 -15.67 21.56 -11.75
C LEU A 87 -15.26 23.01 -12.00
N ALA A 88 -16.11 23.81 -12.66
CA ALA A 88 -15.85 25.25 -12.87
C ALA A 88 -15.64 26.00 -11.57
N LYS A 89 -16.54 25.76 -10.58
CA LYS A 89 -16.45 26.36 -9.26
C LYS A 89 -15.20 25.93 -8.48
N GLN A 90 -14.83 24.65 -8.59
CA GLN A 90 -13.63 24.13 -7.91
C GLN A 90 -12.35 24.74 -8.50
N ILE A 91 -12.27 24.84 -9.83
CA ILE A 91 -11.14 25.49 -10.50
C ILE A 91 -11.04 26.98 -10.08
N GLY A 92 -12.16 27.71 -10.06
CA GLY A 92 -12.18 29.09 -9.60
C GLY A 92 -11.64 29.27 -8.19
N LYS A 93 -12.09 28.45 -7.23
CA LYS A 93 -11.60 28.48 -5.85
C LYS A 93 -10.09 28.16 -5.75
N GLU A 94 -9.58 27.25 -6.56
CA GLU A 94 -8.15 26.93 -6.56
C GLU A 94 -7.32 28.07 -7.16
N ILE A 95 -7.83 28.76 -8.19
CA ILE A 95 -7.19 29.96 -8.72
C ILE A 95 -7.11 31.03 -7.63
N GLU A 96 -8.23 31.34 -6.95
CA GLU A 96 -8.25 32.28 -5.83
C GLU A 96 -7.25 31.92 -4.73
N ARG A 97 -7.19 30.62 -4.36
CA ARG A 97 -6.26 30.10 -3.35
C ARG A 97 -4.79 30.34 -3.74
N VAL A 98 -4.42 30.11 -4.99
CA VAL A 98 -3.04 30.32 -5.46
C VAL A 98 -2.67 31.80 -5.41
N PHE A 99 -3.54 32.70 -5.84
CA PHE A 99 -3.33 34.16 -5.72
C PHE A 99 -3.17 34.60 -4.26
N GLN A 100 -4.03 34.08 -3.34
CA GLN A 100 -3.90 34.37 -1.91
C GLN A 100 -2.57 33.89 -1.33
N ILE A 101 -2.10 32.70 -1.68
CA ILE A 101 -0.81 32.17 -1.20
C ILE A 101 0.34 33.05 -1.70
N ARG A 102 0.24 33.58 -2.92
CA ARG A 102 1.24 34.49 -3.52
C ARG A 102 1.16 35.91 -2.98
N GLY A 103 0.15 36.22 -2.17
CA GLY A 103 -0.10 37.60 -1.68
C GLY A 103 -0.58 38.54 -2.78
N GLU A 104 -1.15 38.02 -3.84
CA GLU A 104 -1.68 38.76 -5.01
C GLU A 104 -3.20 38.78 -4.94
N GLY A 105 -3.82 39.84 -5.43
CA GLY A 105 -5.28 39.94 -5.61
C GLY A 105 -5.68 39.54 -7.02
N LEU A 106 -6.91 39.00 -7.18
CA LEU A 106 -7.49 38.82 -8.50
C LEU A 106 -7.85 40.20 -9.10
N ASP A 107 -7.62 40.34 -10.40
CA ASP A 107 -8.15 41.50 -11.11
C ASP A 107 -9.66 41.38 -11.33
N GLU A 108 -10.32 42.55 -11.61
CA GLU A 108 -11.77 42.58 -11.79
C GLU A 108 -12.22 41.73 -13.00
N ALA A 109 -11.43 41.64 -14.07
CA ALA A 109 -11.77 40.93 -15.26
C ALA A 109 -11.71 39.41 -15.04
N LEU A 110 -10.70 38.91 -14.32
CA LEU A 110 -10.61 37.51 -13.93
C LEU A 110 -11.73 37.14 -12.96
N THR A 111 -12.01 37.97 -11.96
CA THR A 111 -13.12 37.76 -11.02
C THR A 111 -14.45 37.64 -11.77
N HIS A 112 -14.74 38.63 -12.64
CA HIS A 112 -15.95 38.60 -13.48
C HIS A 112 -16.01 37.35 -14.35
N PHE A 113 -14.89 36.92 -14.94
CA PHE A 113 -14.84 35.70 -15.74
C PHE A 113 -15.18 34.48 -14.89
N LEU A 114 -14.54 34.29 -13.75
CA LEU A 114 -14.76 33.13 -12.87
C LEU A 114 -16.19 33.02 -12.34
N ASP A 115 -16.84 34.17 -12.07
CA ASP A 115 -18.23 34.23 -11.60
C ASP A 115 -19.26 33.84 -12.66
N HIS A 116 -18.95 34.06 -13.95
CA HIS A 116 -19.91 33.88 -15.06
C HIS A 116 -19.58 32.70 -15.97
N ALA A 117 -18.33 32.23 -15.97
CA ALA A 117 -17.94 31.10 -16.81
C ALA A 117 -18.61 29.80 -16.38
N LYS A 118 -19.10 29.04 -17.38
CA LYS A 118 -19.79 27.77 -17.16
C LYS A 118 -19.09 26.66 -17.95
N ILE A 119 -18.80 25.57 -17.26
CA ILE A 119 -18.40 24.33 -17.90
C ILE A 119 -19.62 23.41 -17.93
N THR A 120 -20.05 22.97 -19.10
CA THR A 120 -21.22 22.09 -19.30
C THR A 120 -20.83 20.73 -19.88
N ASN A 121 -19.67 20.65 -20.51
CA ASN A 121 -19.12 19.43 -21.12
C ASN A 121 -17.61 19.59 -21.32
N HIS A 122 -16.99 18.54 -21.89
CA HIS A 122 -15.53 18.54 -22.11
C HIS A 122 -15.05 19.57 -23.14
N LEU A 123 -15.89 20.02 -24.07
CA LEU A 123 -15.51 21.06 -25.04
C LEU A 123 -15.48 22.44 -24.36
N SER A 124 -16.55 22.81 -23.65
CA SER A 124 -16.58 24.06 -22.87
C SER A 124 -15.53 24.09 -21.74
N MET A 125 -15.08 22.91 -21.26
CA MET A 125 -13.94 22.82 -20.34
C MET A 125 -12.63 23.24 -21.01
N MET A 126 -12.38 22.82 -22.25
CA MET A 126 -11.20 23.25 -23.01
C MET A 126 -11.22 24.76 -23.24
N ASP A 127 -12.37 25.30 -23.71
CA ASP A 127 -12.56 26.74 -23.91
C ASP A 127 -12.32 27.53 -22.62
N PHE A 128 -12.77 26.99 -21.49
CA PHE A 128 -12.53 27.60 -20.18
C PHE A 128 -11.04 27.68 -19.84
N PHE A 129 -10.27 26.59 -20.00
CA PHE A 129 -8.84 26.60 -19.75
C PHE A 129 -8.08 27.54 -20.69
N GLU A 130 -8.45 27.60 -21.96
CA GLU A 130 -7.88 28.54 -22.92
C GLU A 130 -8.13 30.00 -22.48
N GLN A 131 -9.34 30.34 -22.07
CA GLN A 131 -9.66 31.69 -21.61
C GLN A 131 -8.96 32.04 -20.28
N VAL A 132 -8.96 31.13 -19.29
CA VAL A 132 -8.26 31.33 -18.02
C VAL A 132 -6.78 31.64 -18.22
N GLN A 133 -6.11 30.95 -19.13
CA GLN A 133 -4.68 31.16 -19.39
C GLN A 133 -4.36 32.60 -19.77
N HIS A 134 -5.26 33.31 -20.47
CA HIS A 134 -5.06 34.72 -20.85
C HIS A 134 -5.03 35.67 -19.65
N PHE A 135 -5.65 35.30 -18.56
CA PHE A 135 -5.63 36.09 -17.30
C PHE A 135 -4.42 35.77 -16.43
N LEU A 136 -3.83 34.56 -16.57
CA LEU A 136 -2.72 34.11 -15.73
C LEU A 136 -1.39 34.56 -16.33
N LYS A 137 -0.85 35.69 -15.84
CA LYS A 137 0.38 36.31 -16.33
C LYS A 137 1.40 36.47 -15.20
N TYR A 138 2.66 36.36 -15.55
CA TYR A 138 3.80 36.75 -14.74
C TYR A 138 4.70 37.69 -15.54
N GLY A 139 4.69 38.97 -15.21
CA GLY A 139 5.21 39.99 -16.08
C GLY A 139 4.45 40.08 -17.42
N ASP A 140 5.14 40.01 -18.53
CA ASP A 140 4.55 40.02 -19.89
C ASP A 140 4.23 38.60 -20.42
N ASP A 141 4.66 37.55 -19.71
CA ASP A 141 4.51 36.15 -20.14
C ASP A 141 3.29 35.48 -19.53
N LEU A 142 2.64 34.59 -20.30
CA LEU A 142 1.57 33.72 -19.82
C LEU A 142 2.15 32.64 -18.90
N GLN A 143 1.53 32.46 -17.75
CA GLN A 143 1.89 31.37 -16.84
C GLN A 143 1.42 30.01 -17.41
N LYS A 144 2.23 28.99 -17.16
CA LYS A 144 1.95 27.61 -17.57
C LYS A 144 1.07 26.93 -16.54
N VAL A 145 -0.18 26.66 -16.88
CA VAL A 145 -1.13 25.97 -15.98
C VAL A 145 -0.69 24.51 -15.79
N VAL A 146 -0.53 24.11 -14.53
CA VAL A 146 -0.26 22.73 -14.10
C VAL A 146 -1.49 22.22 -13.37
N LEU A 147 -2.21 21.28 -13.98
CA LEU A 147 -3.41 20.69 -13.40
C LEU A 147 -3.08 19.36 -12.73
N ILE A 148 -3.37 19.23 -11.44
CA ILE A 148 -3.22 17.98 -10.68
C ILE A 148 -4.59 17.57 -10.17
N ILE A 149 -5.03 16.35 -10.51
CA ILE A 149 -6.33 15.79 -10.14
C ILE A 149 -6.11 14.59 -9.22
N ASP A 150 -6.41 14.77 -7.94
CA ASP A 150 -6.37 13.69 -6.94
C ASP A 150 -7.71 12.95 -6.88
N GLU A 151 -7.68 11.69 -6.44
CA GLU A 151 -8.83 10.77 -6.37
C GLU A 151 -9.62 10.72 -7.70
N PHE A 152 -8.89 10.61 -8.81
CA PHE A 152 -9.47 10.61 -10.17
C PHE A 152 -10.51 9.49 -10.38
N ASP A 153 -10.45 8.44 -9.57
CA ASP A 153 -11.44 7.34 -9.57
C ASP A 153 -12.87 7.82 -9.29
N GLY A 154 -13.03 9.02 -8.74
CA GLY A 154 -14.33 9.64 -8.47
C GLY A 154 -14.99 10.27 -9.69
N ILE A 155 -14.32 10.36 -10.85
CA ILE A 155 -14.94 10.93 -12.07
C ILE A 155 -16.18 10.11 -12.50
N PRO A 156 -17.32 10.76 -12.81
CA PRO A 156 -18.47 10.03 -13.34
C PRO A 156 -18.12 9.30 -14.64
N THR A 157 -18.51 8.04 -14.74
CA THR A 157 -18.24 7.19 -15.92
C THR A 157 -18.76 7.81 -17.23
N THR A 158 -19.87 8.54 -17.16
CA THR A 158 -20.47 9.28 -18.30
C THR A 158 -19.65 10.49 -18.75
N ALA A 159 -18.79 11.02 -17.89
CA ALA A 159 -17.88 12.14 -18.20
C ALA A 159 -16.49 11.67 -18.63
N LEU A 160 -16.02 10.52 -18.13
CA LEU A 160 -14.66 10.01 -18.24
C LEU A 160 -14.10 10.06 -19.66
N LYS A 161 -14.80 9.45 -20.62
CA LYS A 161 -14.31 9.34 -22.00
C LYS A 161 -14.11 10.72 -22.66
N GLY A 162 -15.10 11.59 -22.56
CA GLY A 162 -15.01 12.95 -23.10
C GLY A 162 -13.89 13.76 -22.44
N PHE A 163 -13.76 13.65 -21.14
CA PHE A 163 -12.74 14.32 -20.33
C PHE A 163 -11.32 13.93 -20.77
N LEU A 164 -11.03 12.64 -20.89
CA LEU A 164 -9.73 12.14 -21.32
C LEU A 164 -9.42 12.49 -22.78
N HIS A 165 -10.41 12.40 -23.67
CA HIS A 165 -10.24 12.80 -25.08
C HIS A 165 -9.92 14.29 -25.23
N ALA A 166 -10.54 15.16 -24.44
CA ALA A 166 -10.24 16.59 -24.44
C ALA A 166 -8.76 16.86 -24.12
N PHE A 167 -8.25 16.31 -23.05
CA PHE A 167 -6.82 16.47 -22.70
C PHE A 167 -5.87 15.83 -23.70
N ARG A 168 -6.23 14.65 -24.23
CA ARG A 168 -5.44 14.05 -25.30
C ARG A 168 -5.37 14.96 -26.54
N HIS A 169 -6.50 15.56 -26.94
CA HIS A 169 -6.54 16.50 -28.06
C HIS A 169 -5.60 17.66 -27.81
N THR A 170 -5.66 18.31 -26.65
CA THR A 170 -4.76 19.39 -26.24
C THR A 170 -3.29 18.99 -26.33
N TYR A 171 -2.94 17.80 -25.85
CA TYR A 171 -1.56 17.30 -25.87
C TYR A 171 -1.03 17.01 -27.27
N VAL A 172 -1.84 16.37 -28.13
CA VAL A 172 -1.42 15.92 -29.46
C VAL A 172 -1.36 17.06 -30.46
N THR A 173 -2.27 18.03 -30.33
CA THR A 173 -2.32 19.17 -31.29
C THR A 173 -1.16 20.14 -31.11
N GLN A 174 -0.42 20.06 -29.97
CA GLN A 174 0.70 20.97 -29.67
C GLN A 174 0.41 22.40 -30.12
N ALA A 175 -0.84 22.84 -29.93
CA ALA A 175 -1.27 24.14 -30.26
C ALA A 175 -0.32 25.18 -29.63
N THR A 176 -0.15 26.33 -30.24
CA THR A 176 0.66 27.44 -29.71
C THR A 176 0.34 27.79 -28.26
N PHE A 177 -0.78 27.29 -27.78
CA PHE A 177 -1.28 27.41 -26.40
C PHE A 177 -1.75 26.05 -25.88
N GLN A 178 -0.83 25.32 -25.25
CA GLN A 178 -1.17 24.08 -24.52
C GLN A 178 -1.65 24.44 -23.11
N CYS A 179 -2.96 24.39 -22.86
CA CYS A 179 -3.53 24.55 -21.52
C CYS A 179 -4.46 23.37 -21.18
N PRO A 180 -4.18 22.64 -20.11
CA PRO A 180 -3.02 22.79 -19.21
C PRO A 180 -1.70 22.38 -19.86
N HIS A 181 -0.62 23.06 -19.44
CA HIS A 181 0.75 22.73 -19.85
C HIS A 181 1.16 21.32 -19.41
N SER A 182 0.83 20.95 -18.19
CA SER A 182 1.04 19.63 -17.63
C SER A 182 -0.19 19.16 -16.87
N LEU A 183 -0.46 17.85 -16.92
CA LEU A 183 -1.58 17.21 -16.24
C LEU A 183 -1.06 16.08 -15.36
N GLY A 184 -1.41 16.10 -14.07
CA GLY A 184 -1.18 15.01 -13.13
C GLY A 184 -2.51 14.31 -12.79
N ILE A 185 -2.65 13.05 -13.15
CA ILE A 185 -3.79 12.21 -12.79
C ILE A 185 -3.38 11.24 -11.69
N VAL A 186 -4.08 11.27 -10.57
CA VAL A 186 -3.78 10.49 -9.38
C VAL A 186 -4.97 9.68 -8.96
N GLY A 187 -4.78 8.38 -8.77
CA GLY A 187 -5.85 7.47 -8.37
C GLY A 187 -5.34 6.14 -7.81
N VAL A 188 -6.27 5.26 -7.50
CA VAL A 188 -6.02 3.88 -7.08
C VAL A 188 -6.17 2.92 -8.26
N LYS A 189 -7.15 3.16 -9.14
CA LYS A 189 -7.41 2.34 -10.31
C LYS A 189 -6.70 2.89 -11.54
N ASN A 190 -6.14 2.00 -12.34
CA ASN A 190 -5.62 2.38 -13.65
C ASN A 190 -6.76 2.92 -14.56
N ILE A 191 -6.46 3.89 -15.42
CA ILE A 191 -7.41 4.46 -16.39
C ILE A 191 -8.11 3.36 -17.21
N THR A 192 -7.37 2.32 -17.61
CA THR A 192 -7.91 1.18 -18.35
C THR A 192 -8.91 0.34 -17.55
N GLN A 193 -8.88 0.43 -16.22
CA GLN A 193 -9.86 -0.24 -15.32
C GLN A 193 -11.10 0.60 -15.07
N LEU A 194 -11.02 1.91 -15.34
CA LEU A 194 -12.17 2.83 -15.25
C LEU A 194 -13.01 2.80 -16.52
N ASP A 195 -12.42 2.47 -17.68
CA ASP A 195 -13.10 2.39 -18.96
C ASP A 195 -13.43 0.92 -19.30
N TYR A 196 -14.70 0.59 -19.38
CA TYR A 196 -15.19 -0.76 -19.70
C TYR A 196 -14.89 -1.20 -21.14
N ASP A 197 -14.56 -0.28 -22.03
CA ASP A 197 -14.25 -0.58 -23.44
C ASP A 197 -12.74 -0.59 -23.66
N ARG A 198 -12.13 -1.77 -23.45
CA ARG A 198 -10.68 -2.02 -23.53
C ARG A 198 -10.07 -1.80 -24.92
N SER A 199 -10.86 -1.56 -25.95
CA SER A 199 -10.39 -1.58 -27.34
C SER A 199 -9.54 -0.36 -27.73
N VAL A 200 -9.68 0.78 -27.05
CA VAL A 200 -8.87 1.99 -27.28
C VAL A 200 -8.74 2.77 -25.97
N SER A 201 -7.59 2.71 -25.32
CA SER A 201 -7.30 3.67 -24.25
C SER A 201 -7.30 5.09 -24.82
N PRO A 202 -8.23 5.97 -24.43
CA PRO A 202 -8.26 7.34 -24.95
C PRO A 202 -7.05 8.15 -24.49
N PHE A 203 -6.23 7.61 -23.57
CA PHE A 203 -5.15 8.33 -22.91
C PHE A 203 -3.78 7.63 -23.10
N ASN A 204 -3.43 7.29 -24.36
CA ASN A 204 -2.15 6.66 -24.70
C ASN A 204 -0.93 7.60 -24.68
N ILE A 205 -1.09 8.81 -24.13
CA ILE A 205 -0.06 9.85 -23.98
C ILE A 205 0.46 9.94 -22.54
N GLN A 206 0.04 9.01 -21.68
CA GLN A 206 0.42 9.01 -20.26
C GLN A 206 1.90 8.72 -20.06
N ASP A 207 2.49 9.44 -19.12
CA ASP A 207 3.81 9.19 -18.56
C ASP A 207 3.63 8.61 -17.14
N ASP A 208 3.87 7.32 -17.00
CA ASP A 208 3.68 6.64 -15.72
C ASP A 208 4.76 7.06 -14.70
N PHE A 209 4.32 7.52 -13.55
CA PHE A 209 5.20 7.88 -12.45
C PHE A 209 4.93 6.96 -11.25
N ALA A 210 5.94 6.19 -10.85
CA ALA A 210 5.83 5.29 -9.72
C ALA A 210 6.16 6.00 -8.40
N LEU A 211 5.19 6.09 -7.49
CA LEU A 211 5.43 6.52 -6.13
C LEU A 211 5.66 5.28 -5.25
N SER A 212 6.93 4.95 -5.04
CA SER A 212 7.35 3.76 -4.29
C SER A 212 7.11 3.91 -2.78
N ASN A 213 7.04 2.78 -2.08
CA ASN A 213 7.12 2.74 -0.61
C ASN A 213 8.43 3.37 -0.12
N PHE A 214 8.53 3.70 1.16
CA PHE A 214 9.75 4.26 1.73
C PHE A 214 10.92 3.27 1.67
N THR A 215 12.07 3.76 1.25
CA THR A 215 13.33 3.02 1.37
C THR A 215 13.76 2.95 2.84
N LEU A 216 14.70 2.04 3.16
CA LEU A 216 15.25 1.98 4.51
C LEU A 216 15.85 3.33 4.96
N ASN A 217 16.55 4.02 4.07
CA ASN A 217 17.13 5.34 4.38
C ASN A 217 16.03 6.38 4.68
N GLN A 218 14.91 6.34 3.95
CA GLN A 218 13.78 7.23 4.21
C GLN A 218 13.07 6.91 5.54
N VAL A 219 13.00 5.64 5.95
CA VAL A 219 12.49 5.27 7.28
C VAL A 219 13.45 5.72 8.38
N GLN A 220 14.76 5.60 8.17
CA GLN A 220 15.79 6.12 9.08
C GLN A 220 15.69 7.65 9.22
N GLU A 221 15.54 8.38 8.10
CA GLU A 221 15.31 9.83 8.09
C GLU A 221 14.06 10.21 8.91
N LEU A 222 12.95 9.51 8.70
CA LEU A 222 11.69 9.76 9.39
C LEU A 222 11.81 9.59 10.90
N TYR A 223 12.43 8.50 11.34
CA TYR A 223 12.58 8.18 12.77
C TYR A 223 13.69 9.02 13.42
N GLY A 224 14.70 9.40 12.63
CA GLY A 224 15.76 10.33 13.07
C GLY A 224 15.18 11.69 13.49
N GLN A 225 14.20 12.23 12.77
CA GLN A 225 13.54 13.49 13.15
C GLN A 225 12.89 13.43 14.55
N TYR A 226 12.30 12.28 14.90
CA TYR A 226 11.77 12.08 16.26
C TYR A 226 12.92 12.00 17.29
N THR A 227 13.96 11.23 16.98
CA THR A 227 15.12 11.11 17.88
C THR A 227 15.77 12.48 18.14
N ASP A 228 15.93 13.30 17.09
CA ASP A 228 16.52 14.65 17.19
C ASP A 228 15.64 15.60 18.01
N GLU A 229 14.31 15.50 17.90
CA GLU A 229 13.39 16.37 18.61
C GLU A 229 13.16 15.95 20.07
N VAL A 230 13.07 14.63 20.33
CA VAL A 230 12.65 14.09 21.63
C VAL A 230 13.83 13.56 22.46
N GLY A 231 14.93 13.17 21.80
CA GLY A 231 16.07 12.55 22.43
C GLY A 231 15.97 11.05 22.65
N GLN A 232 14.82 10.43 22.34
CA GLN A 232 14.63 8.98 22.46
C GLN A 232 15.13 8.25 21.21
N ALA A 233 16.13 7.40 21.35
CA ALA A 233 16.73 6.70 20.23
C ALA A 233 16.00 5.38 19.89
N PHE A 234 15.93 5.07 18.61
CA PHE A 234 15.61 3.73 18.12
C PHE A 234 16.91 2.94 17.92
N ASN A 235 16.98 1.71 18.41
CA ASN A 235 18.07 0.83 18.02
C ASN A 235 18.03 0.59 16.49
N PRO A 236 19.16 0.62 15.78
CA PRO A 236 19.19 0.47 14.32
C PRO A 236 18.45 -0.79 13.82
N GLU A 237 18.62 -1.92 14.50
CA GLU A 237 17.94 -3.19 14.19
C GLU A 237 16.41 -3.11 14.26
N VAL A 238 15.86 -2.20 15.09
CA VAL A 238 14.42 -1.95 15.16
C VAL A 238 13.93 -1.30 13.88
N ILE A 239 14.63 -0.28 13.38
CA ILE A 239 14.26 0.43 12.16
C ILE A 239 14.34 -0.51 10.95
N GLU A 240 15.40 -1.31 10.86
CA GLU A 240 15.55 -2.33 9.81
C GLU A 240 14.41 -3.36 9.86
N SER A 241 14.04 -3.82 11.06
CA SER A 241 12.97 -4.78 11.25
C SER A 241 11.59 -4.19 10.89
N ILE A 242 11.34 -2.93 11.24
CA ILE A 242 10.12 -2.23 10.84
C ILE A 242 10.06 -2.10 9.31
N HIS A 243 11.15 -1.67 8.67
CA HIS A 243 11.20 -1.58 7.22
C HIS A 243 10.94 -2.96 6.57
N LYS A 244 11.57 -4.02 7.06
CA LYS A 244 11.37 -5.41 6.58
C LYS A 244 9.91 -5.84 6.72
N GLN A 245 9.28 -5.62 7.88
CA GLN A 245 7.90 -6.05 8.14
C GLN A 245 6.85 -5.25 7.37
N THR A 246 7.09 -3.96 7.18
CA THR A 246 6.16 -3.06 6.50
C THR A 246 6.37 -2.98 4.99
N GLY A 247 7.51 -3.46 4.47
CA GLY A 247 7.94 -3.20 3.10
C GLY A 247 8.06 -1.70 2.80
N GLY A 248 8.30 -0.87 3.84
CA GLY A 248 8.35 0.59 3.72
C GLY A 248 7.01 1.25 3.43
N GLN A 249 5.88 0.56 3.57
CA GLN A 249 4.55 1.14 3.32
C GLN A 249 4.30 2.30 4.29
N PRO A 250 4.04 3.54 3.78
CA PRO A 250 4.06 4.75 4.59
C PRO A 250 3.15 4.74 5.81
N PHE A 251 1.91 4.26 5.65
CA PHE A 251 0.97 4.16 6.78
C PHE A 251 1.49 3.19 7.85
N LEU A 252 1.94 1.98 7.45
CA LEU A 252 2.41 0.98 8.40
C LEU A 252 3.68 1.45 9.13
N VAL A 253 4.60 2.12 8.43
CA VAL A 253 5.80 2.72 9.03
C VAL A 253 5.42 3.76 10.09
N ASN A 254 4.52 4.70 9.76
CA ASN A 254 4.08 5.71 10.71
C ASN A 254 3.28 5.10 11.87
N ARG A 255 2.41 4.10 11.60
CA ARG A 255 1.62 3.43 12.65
C ARG A 255 2.50 2.66 13.62
N PHE A 256 3.53 1.99 13.14
CA PHE A 256 4.54 1.37 14.02
C PHE A 256 5.20 2.37 14.95
N ALA A 257 5.64 3.50 14.39
CA ALA A 257 6.25 4.56 15.17
C ALA A 257 5.28 5.13 16.21
N GLN A 258 4.01 5.35 15.85
CA GLN A 258 2.99 5.85 16.76
C GLN A 258 2.78 4.88 17.94
N ILE A 259 2.64 3.57 17.69
CA ILE A 259 2.53 2.56 18.74
C ILE A 259 3.74 2.65 19.68
N LEU A 260 4.96 2.67 19.14
CA LEU A 260 6.20 2.67 19.92
C LEU A 260 6.42 3.96 20.72
N THR A 261 5.98 5.11 20.20
CA THR A 261 6.32 6.42 20.79
C THR A 261 5.18 7.08 21.56
N GLU A 262 3.92 6.70 21.27
CA GLU A 262 2.75 7.36 21.86
C GLU A 262 1.88 6.39 22.68
N GLU A 263 1.75 5.11 22.29
CA GLU A 263 0.82 4.16 22.92
C GLU A 263 1.51 3.23 23.92
N MET A 264 2.76 2.87 23.66
CA MET A 264 3.57 2.11 24.62
C MET A 264 4.19 3.06 25.66
N ASP A 265 4.04 2.73 26.92
CA ASP A 265 4.61 3.51 28.02
C ASP A 265 6.12 3.24 28.19
N ILE A 266 6.89 3.67 27.15
CA ILE A 266 8.35 3.56 27.15
C ILE A 266 8.93 4.87 27.67
N PRO A 267 9.69 4.87 28.79
CA PRO A 267 10.33 6.08 29.28
C PRO A 267 11.18 6.75 28.19
N LYS A 268 11.06 8.07 28.03
CA LYS A 268 11.76 8.80 26.96
C LYS A 268 13.28 8.77 27.09
N THR A 269 13.78 8.43 28.28
CA THR A 269 15.21 8.18 28.55
C THR A 269 15.72 6.86 28.02
N ASP A 270 14.82 5.92 27.73
CA ASP A 270 15.16 4.57 27.34
C ASP A 270 15.11 4.42 25.81
N SER A 271 16.08 3.71 25.26
CA SER A 271 16.07 3.39 23.82
C SER A 271 14.96 2.40 23.46
N ILE A 272 14.39 2.58 22.27
CA ILE A 272 13.42 1.63 21.71
C ILE A 272 14.18 0.41 21.17
N THR A 273 13.89 -0.76 21.74
CA THR A 273 14.60 -2.02 21.52
C THR A 273 13.77 -3.05 20.75
N MET A 274 14.38 -4.17 20.36
CA MET A 274 13.67 -5.29 19.71
C MET A 274 12.55 -5.90 20.56
N LYS A 275 12.61 -5.81 21.88
CA LYS A 275 11.51 -6.22 22.75
C LYS A 275 10.29 -5.33 22.54
N HIS A 276 10.47 -4.03 22.42
CA HIS A 276 9.40 -3.07 22.15
C HIS A 276 8.83 -3.28 20.73
N PHE A 277 9.72 -3.51 19.75
CA PHE A 277 9.32 -3.85 18.38
C PHE A 277 8.41 -5.09 18.34
N SER A 278 8.77 -6.18 19.02
CA SER A 278 7.98 -7.41 19.02
C SER A 278 6.57 -7.18 19.58
N HIS A 279 6.46 -6.42 20.67
CA HIS A 279 5.16 -6.06 21.25
C HIS A 279 4.35 -5.14 20.32
N ALA A 280 4.99 -4.13 19.73
CA ALA A 280 4.32 -3.23 18.78
C ALA A 280 3.83 -3.97 17.52
N LEU A 281 4.61 -4.94 17.01
CA LEU A 281 4.19 -5.78 15.89
C LEU A 281 2.95 -6.60 16.24
N GLN A 282 2.90 -7.21 17.42
CA GLN A 282 1.74 -7.95 17.88
C GLN A 282 0.50 -7.05 17.94
N LEU A 283 0.60 -5.87 18.55
CA LEU A 283 -0.49 -4.89 18.59
C LEU A 283 -0.99 -4.52 17.19
N LEU A 284 -0.07 -4.24 16.27
CA LEU A 284 -0.40 -3.89 14.89
C LEU A 284 -1.08 -5.05 14.13
N LEU A 285 -0.68 -6.29 14.37
CA LEU A 285 -1.28 -7.47 13.76
C LEU A 285 -2.69 -7.77 14.28
N GLU A 286 -3.01 -7.41 15.50
CA GLU A 286 -4.34 -7.58 16.12
C GLU A 286 -5.26 -6.41 15.79
N GLU A 287 -4.71 -5.26 15.44
CA GLU A 287 -5.47 -4.03 15.18
C GLU A 287 -6.35 -4.13 13.93
N ARG A 288 -7.58 -3.61 14.04
CA ARG A 288 -8.43 -3.28 12.89
C ARG A 288 -8.15 -1.86 12.43
N ASN A 289 -7.32 -1.70 11.42
CA ASN A 289 -7.05 -0.40 10.85
C ASN A 289 -7.53 -0.30 9.39
N THR A 290 -7.74 0.92 8.93
CA THR A 290 -8.32 1.20 7.61
C THR A 290 -7.47 0.66 6.46
N ASN A 291 -6.14 0.59 6.63
CA ASN A 291 -5.23 0.04 5.62
C ASN A 291 -5.52 -1.45 5.37
N ILE A 292 -5.58 -2.23 6.45
CA ILE A 292 -5.86 -3.66 6.39
C ILE A 292 -7.31 -3.93 5.95
N GLU A 293 -8.28 -3.14 6.43
CA GLU A 293 -9.67 -3.29 6.01
C GLU A 293 -9.85 -3.04 4.51
N HIS A 294 -9.20 -2.02 3.96
CA HIS A 294 -9.20 -1.78 2.51
C HIS A 294 -8.55 -2.90 1.72
N LEU A 295 -7.41 -3.40 2.20
CA LEU A 295 -6.74 -4.56 1.62
C LEU A 295 -7.70 -5.76 1.51
N LEU A 296 -8.27 -6.17 2.63
CA LEU A 296 -9.15 -7.35 2.70
C LEU A 296 -10.45 -7.13 1.92
N THR A 297 -11.01 -5.92 1.96
CA THR A 297 -12.21 -5.58 1.20
C THR A 297 -11.97 -5.68 -0.31
N ASN A 298 -10.85 -5.17 -0.80
CA ASN A 298 -10.51 -5.27 -2.22
C ASN A 298 -10.34 -6.73 -2.67
N ILE A 299 -9.71 -7.56 -1.85
CA ILE A 299 -9.55 -8.98 -2.14
C ILE A 299 -10.92 -9.71 -2.16
N ARG A 300 -11.82 -9.40 -1.22
CA ARG A 300 -13.14 -10.01 -1.12
C ARG A 300 -14.12 -9.61 -2.22
N LYS A 301 -13.90 -8.47 -2.88
CA LYS A 301 -14.77 -7.98 -3.98
C LYS A 301 -14.87 -8.97 -5.14
N ALA A 302 -13.83 -9.77 -5.39
CA ALA A 302 -13.84 -10.71 -6.49
C ALA A 302 -13.22 -12.06 -6.07
N PRO A 303 -13.96 -13.17 -6.16
CA PRO A 303 -13.44 -14.52 -5.85
C PRO A 303 -12.16 -14.86 -6.60
N ARG A 304 -11.99 -14.32 -7.82
CA ARG A 304 -10.78 -14.50 -8.65
C ARG A 304 -9.51 -14.00 -7.95
N PHE A 305 -9.59 -12.94 -7.14
CA PHE A 305 -8.45 -12.41 -6.37
C PHE A 305 -8.07 -13.37 -5.26
N GLN A 306 -9.04 -13.89 -4.54
CA GLN A 306 -8.81 -14.84 -3.47
C GLN A 306 -8.09 -16.08 -4.02
N THR A 307 -8.59 -16.67 -5.11
CA THR A 307 -7.97 -17.84 -5.76
C THR A 307 -6.53 -17.54 -6.21
N MET A 308 -6.29 -16.37 -6.81
CA MET A 308 -4.94 -15.97 -7.24
C MET A 308 -4.01 -15.80 -6.04
N LEU A 309 -4.46 -15.13 -4.98
CA LEU A 309 -3.64 -14.91 -3.77
C LEU A 309 -3.30 -16.21 -3.05
N MET A 310 -4.24 -17.15 -2.95
CA MET A 310 -3.96 -18.48 -2.41
C MET A 310 -2.84 -19.18 -3.18
N ARG A 311 -2.81 -19.02 -4.51
CA ARG A 311 -1.72 -19.56 -5.36
C ARG A 311 -0.40 -18.82 -5.16
N VAL A 312 -0.44 -17.50 -4.94
CA VAL A 312 0.77 -16.69 -4.69
C VAL A 312 1.37 -17.02 -3.32
N VAL A 313 0.51 -17.22 -2.32
CA VAL A 313 0.92 -17.55 -0.95
C VAL A 313 1.38 -19.00 -0.83
N SER A 314 0.83 -19.93 -1.65
CA SER A 314 1.22 -21.35 -1.59
C SER A 314 2.58 -21.64 -2.24
N TYR A 315 3.30 -22.59 -1.66
CA TYR A 315 4.71 -22.89 -1.96
C TYR A 315 4.98 -23.42 -3.37
N GLU A 316 4.13 -24.29 -3.86
CA GLU A 316 4.41 -25.06 -5.10
C GLU A 316 3.88 -24.41 -6.38
N ASN A 317 2.89 -23.55 -6.26
CA ASN A 317 2.27 -22.89 -7.40
C ASN A 317 2.79 -21.45 -7.58
N SER A 318 4.11 -21.31 -7.56
CA SER A 318 4.74 -20.02 -7.81
C SER A 318 4.21 -19.41 -9.10
N VAL A 319 3.47 -18.32 -8.98
CA VAL A 319 2.85 -17.62 -10.10
C VAL A 319 3.87 -16.68 -10.72
N PRO A 320 4.26 -16.83 -12.00
CA PRO A 320 5.11 -15.84 -12.67
C PRO A 320 4.44 -14.48 -12.68
N PHE A 321 5.21 -13.42 -12.39
CA PHE A 321 4.69 -12.07 -12.50
C PHE A 321 4.54 -11.69 -13.98
N ASN A 322 3.30 -11.62 -14.44
CA ASN A 322 2.96 -11.18 -15.79
C ASN A 322 2.09 -9.92 -15.71
N PRO A 323 2.61 -8.74 -16.11
CA PRO A 323 1.84 -7.50 -16.10
C PRO A 323 0.63 -7.49 -17.07
N ASP A 324 0.65 -8.35 -18.09
CA ASP A 324 -0.47 -8.47 -19.05
C ASP A 324 -1.62 -9.33 -18.50
N ASN A 325 -1.42 -9.97 -17.35
CA ASN A 325 -2.49 -10.68 -16.66
C ASN A 325 -3.30 -9.71 -15.81
N ASP A 326 -4.56 -9.53 -16.16
CA ASP A 326 -5.47 -8.56 -15.51
C ASP A 326 -5.51 -8.70 -13.99
N ILE A 327 -5.57 -9.94 -13.47
CA ILE A 327 -5.67 -10.20 -12.03
C ILE A 327 -4.38 -9.80 -11.32
N ILE A 328 -3.23 -10.17 -11.90
CA ILE A 328 -1.90 -9.83 -11.36
C ILE A 328 -1.70 -8.32 -11.38
N ASN A 329 -2.02 -7.67 -12.51
CA ASN A 329 -1.89 -6.22 -12.65
C ASN A 329 -2.79 -5.47 -11.66
N GLU A 330 -4.04 -5.92 -11.48
CA GLU A 330 -4.98 -5.32 -10.55
C GLU A 330 -4.54 -5.49 -9.09
N LEU A 331 -4.08 -6.68 -8.69
CA LEU A 331 -3.54 -6.91 -7.35
C LEU A 331 -2.26 -6.13 -7.09
N ALA A 332 -1.41 -5.96 -8.09
CA ALA A 332 -0.21 -5.12 -7.99
C ALA A 332 -0.57 -3.64 -7.86
N THR A 333 -1.55 -3.15 -8.63
CA THR A 333 -2.06 -1.77 -8.54
C THR A 333 -2.67 -1.48 -7.15
N TYR A 334 -3.36 -2.46 -6.56
CA TYR A 334 -3.85 -2.34 -5.18
C TYR A 334 -2.75 -2.45 -4.13
N GLY A 335 -1.50 -2.72 -4.52
CA GLY A 335 -0.37 -2.89 -3.60
C GLY A 335 -0.46 -4.13 -2.73
N VAL A 336 -1.12 -5.18 -3.22
CA VAL A 336 -1.22 -6.47 -2.52
C VAL A 336 -0.03 -7.35 -2.83
N ILE A 337 0.34 -7.41 -4.11
CA ILE A 337 1.47 -8.21 -4.60
C ILE A 337 2.48 -7.34 -5.36
N THR A 338 3.69 -7.85 -5.46
CA THR A 338 4.78 -7.25 -6.23
C THR A 338 5.53 -8.32 -7.01
N LYS A 339 6.44 -7.89 -7.88
CA LYS A 339 7.37 -8.77 -8.57
C LYS A 339 8.56 -9.06 -7.68
N GLY A 340 8.70 -10.31 -7.26
CA GLY A 340 9.83 -10.79 -6.50
C GLY A 340 11.13 -10.84 -7.29
N THR A 341 12.23 -11.06 -6.59
CA THR A 341 13.58 -11.18 -7.19
C THR A 341 13.69 -12.38 -8.13
N ASP A 342 12.89 -13.41 -7.92
CA ASP A 342 12.78 -14.61 -8.77
C ASP A 342 11.79 -14.44 -9.96
N ARG A 343 11.33 -13.21 -10.21
CA ARG A 343 10.34 -12.83 -11.23
C ARG A 343 8.94 -13.43 -11.02
N LYS A 344 8.64 -13.88 -9.83
CA LYS A 344 7.33 -14.40 -9.44
C LYS A 344 6.55 -13.36 -8.64
N CYS A 345 5.24 -13.61 -8.49
CA CYS A 345 4.41 -12.80 -7.63
C CYS A 345 4.74 -13.11 -6.17
N GLU A 346 4.88 -12.07 -5.36
CA GLU A 346 4.99 -12.17 -3.90
C GLU A 346 4.10 -11.12 -3.22
N VAL A 347 3.64 -11.40 -2.01
CA VAL A 347 2.91 -10.41 -1.22
C VAL A 347 3.88 -9.31 -0.80
N ILE A 348 3.45 -8.05 -0.91
CA ILE A 348 4.35 -6.88 -0.83
C ILE A 348 5.08 -6.74 0.52
N ASN A 349 4.51 -7.26 1.60
CA ASN A 349 5.13 -7.25 2.92
C ASN A 349 4.59 -8.35 3.84
N PRO A 350 5.34 -8.74 4.89
CA PRO A 350 4.94 -9.78 5.85
C PRO A 350 3.64 -9.49 6.61
N ILE A 351 3.35 -8.24 6.95
CA ILE A 351 2.11 -7.88 7.66
C ILE A 351 0.89 -8.19 6.78
N TYR A 352 0.94 -7.85 5.50
CA TYR A 352 -0.14 -8.17 4.57
C TYR A 352 -0.28 -9.67 4.37
N LEU A 353 0.85 -10.39 4.22
CA LEU A 353 0.84 -11.85 4.12
C LEU A 353 0.16 -12.49 5.33
N TYR A 354 0.53 -12.09 6.54
CA TYR A 354 -0.09 -12.58 7.77
C TYR A 354 -1.60 -12.32 7.79
N ARG A 355 -2.02 -11.10 7.48
CA ARG A 355 -3.44 -10.70 7.48
C ARG A 355 -4.25 -11.42 6.40
N ILE A 356 -3.68 -11.66 5.23
CA ILE A 356 -4.31 -12.43 4.15
C ILE A 356 -4.50 -13.87 4.60
N VAL A 357 -3.47 -14.51 5.13
CA VAL A 357 -3.54 -15.90 5.63
C VAL A 357 -4.61 -16.03 6.72
N GLN A 358 -4.67 -15.10 7.66
CA GLN A 358 -5.71 -15.11 8.70
C GLN A 358 -7.13 -14.86 8.17
N ALA A 359 -7.29 -13.89 7.25
CA ALA A 359 -8.61 -13.49 6.75
C ALA A 359 -9.27 -14.51 5.84
N PHE A 360 -8.46 -15.31 5.13
CA PHE A 360 -8.91 -16.35 4.21
C PHE A 360 -8.79 -17.75 4.81
N LYS A 361 -8.86 -17.82 6.11
CA LYS A 361 -8.97 -19.05 6.86
C LYS A 361 -10.05 -19.94 6.26
N PRO A 362 -9.73 -21.20 5.85
CA PRO A 362 -10.74 -22.11 5.39
C PRO A 362 -11.74 -22.33 6.54
N LEU A 363 -12.99 -21.97 6.30
CA LEU A 363 -14.06 -22.33 7.24
C LEU A 363 -14.34 -23.81 7.10
N VAL A 364 -13.96 -24.61 8.07
CA VAL A 364 -14.14 -26.06 8.08
C VAL A 364 -15.40 -26.41 8.86
N ASN A 365 -16.51 -25.80 8.49
CA ASN A 365 -17.88 -26.18 8.92
C ASN A 365 -18.11 -26.28 10.44
N GLY A 366 -17.49 -25.40 11.23
CA GLY A 366 -17.68 -25.38 12.69
C GLY A 366 -16.88 -26.44 13.45
N LEU A 367 -15.96 -27.14 12.77
CA LEU A 367 -15.05 -28.09 13.39
C LEU A 367 -13.77 -27.43 13.95
N GLU A 368 -13.66 -26.09 13.85
CA GLU A 368 -12.47 -25.35 14.33
C GLU A 368 -12.24 -25.54 15.83
N ASP A 369 -13.30 -25.68 16.62
CA ASP A 369 -13.23 -25.95 18.07
C ASP A 369 -12.72 -27.36 18.37
N ASP A 370 -12.92 -28.33 17.45
CA ASP A 370 -12.45 -29.71 17.60
C ASP A 370 -11.01 -29.91 17.18
N TYR A 371 -10.48 -28.99 16.35
CA TYR A 371 -9.10 -29.06 15.83
C TYR A 371 -8.06 -28.56 16.82
N PHE A 372 -8.45 -27.63 17.70
CA PHE A 372 -7.59 -27.08 18.73
C PHE A 372 -8.16 -27.44 20.08
N PRO A 373 -7.69 -28.54 20.70
CA PRO A 373 -8.17 -28.91 22.03
C PRO A 373 -8.03 -27.75 23.00
N LYS A 374 -9.14 -27.28 23.56
CA LYS A 374 -9.16 -26.16 24.53
C LYS A 374 -8.35 -26.45 25.81
N ASP A 375 -8.02 -27.71 26.04
CA ASP A 375 -7.34 -28.20 27.23
C ASP A 375 -5.88 -28.59 27.02
N THR A 376 -5.26 -28.26 25.88
CA THR A 376 -3.82 -28.48 25.73
C THR A 376 -3.06 -27.44 26.52
N ASP A 377 -2.61 -27.84 27.70
CA ASP A 377 -1.66 -27.09 28.48
C ASP A 377 -0.36 -27.00 27.64
N GLY A 378 -0.11 -25.84 27.00
CA GLY A 378 1.05 -25.65 26.13
C GLY A 378 2.39 -25.93 26.82
N TYR A 379 2.39 -25.90 28.14
CA TYR A 379 3.59 -26.15 28.95
C TYR A 379 4.13 -27.59 28.83
N GLN A 380 3.34 -28.56 28.40
CA GLN A 380 3.81 -29.94 28.15
C GLN A 380 4.82 -30.06 27.03
N TYR A 381 4.84 -29.06 26.11
CA TYR A 381 5.79 -28.96 24.99
C TYR A 381 7.00 -28.08 25.31
N LEU A 382 7.19 -27.70 26.58
CA LEU A 382 8.38 -27.02 27.05
C LEU A 382 9.31 -27.97 27.80
N THR A 383 10.60 -27.79 27.65
CA THR A 383 11.60 -28.42 28.53
C THR A 383 11.61 -27.76 29.90
N ASP A 384 12.30 -28.37 30.87
CA ASP A 384 12.52 -27.78 32.21
C ASP A 384 13.13 -26.36 32.12
N ASP A 385 13.97 -26.11 31.12
CA ASP A 385 14.56 -24.81 30.83
C ASP A 385 13.61 -23.88 30.04
N ARG A 386 12.33 -24.24 29.93
CA ARG A 386 11.30 -23.52 29.17
C ARG A 386 11.63 -23.29 27.68
N HIS A 387 12.29 -24.24 27.04
CA HIS A 387 12.52 -24.23 25.60
C HIS A 387 11.47 -25.08 24.89
N ILE A 388 11.04 -24.64 23.71
CA ILE A 388 10.01 -25.37 22.93
C ILE A 388 10.60 -26.70 22.43
N GLN A 389 9.92 -27.80 22.72
CA GLN A 389 10.18 -29.13 22.16
C GLN A 389 9.52 -29.21 20.79
N MET A 390 10.12 -28.57 19.79
CA MET A 390 9.51 -28.32 18.48
C MET A 390 9.16 -29.64 17.75
N GLU A 391 10.00 -30.66 17.87
CA GLU A 391 9.73 -31.97 17.23
C GLU A 391 8.45 -32.60 17.79
N GLN A 392 8.32 -32.63 19.11
CA GLN A 392 7.13 -33.18 19.77
C GLN A 392 5.87 -32.37 19.43
N LEU A 393 5.99 -31.04 19.35
CA LEU A 393 4.90 -30.17 18.99
C LEU A 393 4.42 -30.41 17.54
N LEU A 394 5.36 -30.61 16.61
CA LEU A 394 5.04 -30.89 15.21
C LEU A 394 4.54 -32.33 15.00
N ASP A 395 5.03 -33.29 15.75
CA ASP A 395 4.49 -34.65 15.73
C ASP A 395 3.02 -34.68 16.20
N ASN A 396 2.69 -33.91 17.23
CA ASN A 396 1.30 -33.76 17.66
C ASN A 396 0.40 -33.11 16.61
N PHE A 397 0.91 -32.10 15.90
CA PHE A 397 0.19 -31.52 14.76
C PHE A 397 -0.03 -32.55 13.65
N TRP A 398 0.98 -33.36 13.34
CA TRP A 398 0.87 -34.43 12.35
C TRP A 398 -0.14 -35.52 12.75
N ASP A 399 -0.11 -35.95 14.00
CA ASP A 399 -1.08 -36.87 14.53
C ASP A 399 -2.52 -36.30 14.51
N PHE A 400 -2.67 -35.00 14.72
CA PHE A 400 -3.94 -34.32 14.56
C PHE A 400 -4.44 -34.37 13.12
N ILE A 401 -3.61 -34.03 12.13
CA ILE A 401 -3.97 -34.11 10.70
C ILE A 401 -4.32 -35.55 10.31
N ALA A 402 -3.57 -36.52 10.79
CA ALA A 402 -3.83 -37.95 10.51
C ALA A 402 -5.17 -38.44 11.10
N ARG A 403 -5.53 -37.97 12.31
CA ARG A 403 -6.81 -38.31 12.97
C ARG A 403 -7.99 -37.59 12.30
N ALA A 404 -7.85 -36.34 11.96
CA ALA A 404 -8.88 -35.56 11.27
C ALA A 404 -9.15 -36.09 9.85
N GLY A 405 -8.19 -36.84 9.29
CA GLY A 405 -8.19 -37.36 7.94
C GLY A 405 -7.89 -36.29 6.89
N PHE A 406 -7.26 -36.70 5.78
CA PHE A 406 -6.86 -35.78 4.70
C PHE A 406 -8.04 -35.04 4.05
N ARG A 407 -9.28 -35.40 4.36
CA ARG A 407 -10.47 -34.65 3.91
C ARG A 407 -10.53 -33.22 4.44
N ILE A 408 -9.91 -32.94 5.57
CA ILE A 408 -9.77 -31.59 6.12
C ILE A 408 -9.02 -30.65 5.17
N LEU A 409 -8.15 -31.21 4.33
CA LEU A 409 -7.41 -30.46 3.31
C LEU A 409 -8.20 -30.27 2.01
N GLN A 410 -9.42 -30.80 1.90
CA GLN A 410 -10.27 -30.74 0.72
C GLN A 410 -11.32 -29.65 0.85
N VAL A 411 -10.90 -28.39 0.78
CA VAL A 411 -11.82 -27.25 0.69
C VAL A 411 -12.04 -26.91 -0.76
N PRO A 412 -13.31 -26.76 -1.23
CA PRO A 412 -13.58 -26.40 -2.61
C PRO A 412 -12.84 -25.14 -3.03
N GLU A 413 -12.30 -25.15 -4.26
CA GLU A 413 -11.57 -24.03 -4.88
C GLU A 413 -10.30 -23.57 -4.14
N THR A 414 -9.86 -24.31 -3.11
CA THR A 414 -8.67 -23.96 -2.31
C THR A 414 -7.58 -25.01 -2.50
N PRO A 415 -6.33 -24.64 -2.80
CA PRO A 415 -5.22 -25.58 -2.86
C PRO A 415 -5.01 -26.28 -1.51
N GLN A 416 -4.91 -27.61 -1.52
CA GLN A 416 -4.70 -28.42 -0.29
C GLN A 416 -3.48 -28.00 0.51
N GLU A 417 -2.48 -27.56 -0.18
CA GLU A 417 -1.23 -27.03 0.32
C GLU A 417 -1.42 -25.78 1.19
N PHE A 418 -2.21 -24.84 0.68
CA PHE A 418 -2.58 -23.62 1.43
C PHE A 418 -3.30 -23.97 2.72
N ILE A 419 -4.21 -24.95 2.68
CA ILE A 419 -4.95 -25.38 3.87
C ILE A 419 -4.00 -26.00 4.89
N GLY A 420 -3.09 -26.88 4.46
CA GLY A 420 -2.10 -27.51 5.34
C GLY A 420 -1.18 -26.49 6.01
N GLN A 421 -0.67 -25.53 5.24
CA GLN A 421 0.15 -24.43 5.77
C GLN A 421 -0.62 -23.55 6.75
N HIS A 422 -1.86 -23.24 6.41
CA HIS A 422 -2.71 -22.43 7.27
C HIS A 422 -3.03 -23.12 8.60
N LEU A 423 -3.35 -24.41 8.57
CA LEU A 423 -3.61 -25.18 9.79
C LEU A 423 -2.37 -25.26 10.68
N LEU A 424 -1.19 -25.49 10.08
CA LEU A 424 0.07 -25.48 10.82
C LEU A 424 0.34 -24.10 11.43
N PHE A 425 0.14 -23.05 10.66
CA PHE A 425 0.30 -21.69 11.13
C PHE A 425 -0.62 -21.40 12.31
N ALA A 426 -1.92 -21.67 12.19
CA ALA A 426 -2.90 -21.43 13.24
C ALA A 426 -2.60 -22.26 14.50
N TYR A 427 -2.16 -23.50 14.33
CA TYR A 427 -1.77 -24.39 15.42
C TYR A 427 -0.55 -23.84 16.18
N LEU A 428 0.49 -23.44 15.46
CA LEU A 428 1.71 -22.88 16.05
C LEU A 428 1.46 -21.53 16.70
N ASP A 429 0.66 -20.66 16.09
CA ASP A 429 0.31 -19.34 16.63
C ASP A 429 -0.43 -19.46 17.97
N GLN A 430 -1.41 -20.35 18.05
CA GLN A 430 -2.12 -20.62 19.29
C GLN A 430 -1.18 -21.14 20.38
N PHE A 431 -0.31 -22.10 20.06
CA PHE A 431 0.67 -22.61 21.00
C PHE A 431 1.65 -21.54 21.48
N VAL A 432 2.27 -20.83 20.53
CA VAL A 432 3.28 -19.80 20.82
C VAL A 432 2.70 -18.69 21.69
N THR A 433 1.46 -18.28 21.42
CA THR A 433 0.73 -17.30 22.23
C THR A 433 0.49 -17.82 23.65
N SER A 434 0.10 -19.09 23.81
CA SER A 434 -0.18 -19.71 25.14
C SER A 434 1.06 -19.76 26.04
N VAL A 435 2.27 -19.82 25.47
CA VAL A 435 3.54 -19.84 26.20
C VAL A 435 4.26 -18.50 26.22
N ASN A 436 3.58 -17.40 25.88
CA ASN A 436 4.14 -16.05 25.78
C ASN A 436 5.34 -15.92 24.83
N GLY A 437 5.34 -16.67 23.74
CA GLY A 437 6.28 -16.54 22.64
C GLY A 437 5.80 -15.54 21.59
N THR A 438 6.59 -15.36 20.55
CA THR A 438 6.22 -14.52 19.40
C THR A 438 6.52 -15.28 18.11
N MET A 439 5.58 -15.27 17.17
CA MET A 439 5.74 -15.91 15.89
C MET A 439 5.72 -14.88 14.75
N TYR A 440 6.61 -15.06 13.79
CA TYR A 440 6.71 -14.24 12.59
C TYR A 440 6.62 -15.10 11.35
N ILE A 441 5.97 -14.55 10.33
CA ILE A 441 6.07 -15.09 8.97
C ILE A 441 7.22 -14.34 8.31
N GLU A 442 8.31 -15.04 7.99
CA GLU A 442 9.38 -14.45 7.19
C GLU A 442 9.07 -14.55 5.70
N VAL A 443 9.19 -13.45 4.99
CA VAL A 443 9.21 -13.45 3.53
C VAL A 443 10.56 -13.99 3.07
N PRO A 444 10.60 -14.87 2.05
CA PRO A 444 11.74 -15.68 1.71
C PRO A 444 13.00 -14.90 1.37
N THR A 445 14.12 -15.39 1.86
CA THR A 445 15.43 -15.08 1.33
C THR A 445 15.86 -16.17 0.35
N GLY A 446 15.52 -16.01 -0.92
CA GLY A 446 16.21 -16.66 -2.05
C GLY A 446 15.86 -18.09 -2.46
N ARG A 447 15.28 -18.97 -1.64
CA ARG A 447 14.98 -20.37 -2.03
C ARG A 447 13.74 -21.02 -1.41
N GLY A 448 12.98 -20.38 -0.58
CA GLY A 448 11.78 -20.95 0.06
C GLY A 448 10.79 -19.87 0.46
N ARG A 449 9.47 -20.15 0.47
CA ARG A 449 8.45 -19.11 0.50
C ARG A 449 7.62 -18.99 1.76
N MET A 450 7.86 -19.75 2.79
CA MET A 450 7.15 -19.58 4.06
C MET A 450 7.96 -20.16 5.20
N ASP A 451 8.93 -19.41 5.67
CA ASP A 451 9.60 -19.73 6.90
C ASP A 451 8.85 -19.07 8.05
N LEU A 452 8.45 -19.84 9.01
CA LEU A 452 7.92 -19.34 10.27
C LEU A 452 9.10 -19.18 11.22
N LEU A 453 9.24 -17.99 11.78
CA LEU A 453 10.21 -17.71 12.83
C LEU A 453 9.47 -17.59 14.17
N ILE A 454 9.79 -18.46 15.11
CA ILE A 454 9.26 -18.41 16.46
C ILE A 454 10.36 -17.96 17.41
N LEU A 455 10.05 -16.96 18.21
CA LEU A 455 10.93 -16.46 19.27
C LEU A 455 10.31 -16.82 20.62
N HIS A 456 11.03 -17.58 21.41
CA HIS A 456 10.61 -17.94 22.76
C HIS A 456 11.83 -18.14 23.67
N ASN A 457 11.80 -17.51 24.84
CA ASN A 457 12.83 -17.63 25.88
C ASN A 457 14.28 -17.48 25.34
N GLY A 458 14.52 -16.43 24.50
CA GLY A 458 15.83 -16.13 23.92
C GLY A 458 16.31 -17.07 22.81
N LYS A 459 15.46 -18.04 22.38
CA LYS A 459 15.76 -18.91 21.25
C LYS A 459 14.92 -18.57 20.03
N LYS A 460 15.51 -18.85 18.85
CA LYS A 460 14.87 -18.74 17.55
C LYS A 460 14.61 -20.14 17.00
N TYR A 461 13.37 -20.40 16.57
CA TYR A 461 12.98 -21.62 15.89
C TYR A 461 12.49 -21.26 14.50
N ILE A 462 13.06 -21.89 13.47
CA ILE A 462 12.66 -21.70 12.08
C ILE A 462 11.95 -22.96 11.63
N VAL A 463 10.72 -22.80 11.12
CA VAL A 463 9.90 -23.91 10.61
C VAL A 463 9.74 -23.73 9.11
N GLU A 464 10.38 -24.61 8.32
CA GLU A 464 10.19 -24.69 6.87
C GLU A 464 9.12 -25.75 6.54
N THR A 465 8.19 -25.41 5.66
CA THR A 465 7.15 -26.33 5.20
C THR A 465 7.42 -26.78 3.77
N LYS A 466 7.33 -28.09 3.50
CA LYS A 466 7.44 -28.68 2.17
C LYS A 466 6.38 -29.76 1.97
N ILE A 467 5.68 -29.73 0.85
CA ILE A 467 4.66 -30.72 0.51
C ILE A 467 5.21 -31.72 -0.52
N TRP A 468 5.00 -33.00 -0.28
CA TRP A 468 5.38 -34.08 -1.17
C TRP A 468 4.18 -34.58 -1.96
N ARG A 469 4.29 -34.65 -3.30
CA ARG A 469 3.18 -35.02 -4.19
C ARG A 469 3.21 -36.47 -4.74
N SER A 470 4.25 -37.26 -4.52
CA SER A 470 4.27 -38.63 -5.05
C SER A 470 5.11 -39.62 -4.27
N GLU A 471 4.63 -40.86 -4.21
CA GLU A 471 5.37 -42.05 -3.69
C GLU A 471 6.56 -42.46 -4.56
N ARG A 472 6.69 -41.95 -5.79
CA ARG A 472 7.78 -42.27 -6.71
C ARG A 472 8.97 -41.34 -6.51
N GLY A 473 9.77 -41.61 -5.51
CA GLY A 473 11.00 -40.85 -5.23
C GLY A 473 11.27 -40.58 -3.76
N MET A 474 10.60 -41.28 -2.87
CA MET A 474 10.98 -41.25 -1.45
C MET A 474 12.42 -41.79 -1.33
N PRO A 475 13.40 -40.99 -0.94
CA PRO A 475 14.56 -41.54 -0.26
C PRO A 475 14.01 -42.25 0.97
N LYS A 476 14.52 -43.42 1.31
CA LYS A 476 14.26 -44.13 2.55
C LYS A 476 14.77 -43.27 3.72
N VAL A 477 14.13 -42.16 4.01
CA VAL A 477 14.31 -41.42 5.23
C VAL A 477 13.01 -41.57 6.01
N LYS A 478 13.09 -42.40 7.01
CA LYS A 478 12.17 -42.31 8.13
C LYS A 478 12.23 -40.85 8.59
N ASN A 479 11.06 -40.23 8.65
CA ASN A 479 10.76 -38.96 9.29
C ASN A 479 10.73 -37.72 8.41
N ASN A 480 9.51 -37.31 8.17
CA ASN A 480 8.97 -35.95 8.19
C ASN A 480 9.58 -34.88 7.28
N SER A 481 8.74 -34.42 6.41
CA SER A 481 8.94 -33.30 5.51
C SER A 481 9.08 -31.92 6.20
N LEU A 482 9.25 -31.89 7.50
CA LEU A 482 9.52 -30.69 8.29
C LEU A 482 10.99 -30.71 8.74
N ARG A 483 11.76 -29.68 8.35
CA ARG A 483 13.12 -29.48 8.84
C ARG A 483 13.12 -28.35 9.85
N ILE A 484 13.64 -28.63 11.01
CA ILE A 484 13.81 -27.67 12.11
C ILE A 484 15.27 -27.29 12.18
N TYR A 485 15.56 -26.00 12.15
CA TYR A 485 16.89 -25.47 12.40
C TYR A 485 16.86 -24.71 13.74
N GLN A 486 17.61 -25.20 14.73
CA GLN A 486 17.90 -24.42 15.94
C GLN A 486 19.21 -23.67 15.73
N GLN A 487 19.17 -22.34 15.75
CA GLN A 487 20.38 -21.52 15.91
C GLN A 487 20.45 -20.98 17.33
N LYS A 488 21.58 -21.24 18.01
CA LYS A 488 21.93 -20.50 19.22
C LYS A 488 22.29 -19.07 18.82
N VAL A 489 21.72 -18.09 19.49
CA VAL A 489 22.13 -16.69 19.44
C VAL A 489 23.44 -16.54 20.20
#